data_6fb32a6bdd5cb4114654e2beeab4199f
#
_entry.id   6fb32a6bdd5cb4114654e2beeab4199f
#
_cell.length_a   1.000
_cell.length_b   1.000
_cell.length_c   1.000
_cell.angle_alpha   90.00
_cell.angle_beta   90.00
_cell.angle_gamma   90.00
#
_symmetry.space_group_name_H-M   'P 1'
#
loop_
_entity.id
_entity.type
_entity.pdbx_description
1 polymer ?
#
loop_
_entity_poly.entity_id
_entity_poly.type
_entity_poly.pdbx_seq_one_letter_code
_entity_poly.pdbx_strand_id
1 'polypeptide(L)'
;MTFGSTLWKALSSPGRHHKVECSAPTQFVTKSKTEGSFQVVGEELPHNIRLYNPEERKPLGGRIFDYITQYAGSRIAFVITLILLVAWAIVGAVLGAPETWQIVMQDASSIQCYISDSLLMRQQQNYTYKLLTIISQLRSRVATVDRILRNPQAHQGVDAQKVTNMVIKDDVGDAVKMPSENLFDRVCNFASMAVGSMTSLAIYWGGILAWIGVGHSLEFSDLWQLYINTGVAVELTFTSMFLQNTRRRHMEYLEKCLKRIMETDVELELLLREQADDNEPNPMVCINPPRVSRAIRAIDYYGDVIGTGVGAFISVCVFITWIGIGNMMEWSSDWFLIIGTYTGLVGFVDGFVLRNVYFRQDEMLDEQFNILVENDERLYQFLNIPLPTKPLEEDHSIITRISNWMGRVCALPAAVLFSVIVVLALIAVASAMKWNQTGQLLCNTPTMIIEGFLLIVLIQAHNMSNIKRRVQLHDILIRRLQLLQFAKMNKNVYHVNEKHVHETDQEKKD
;
A
#
# COMPACT_ATOMS: atom_id res chain seq x y z
N MET A 1 22.87 -0.67 28.38
CA MET A 1 22.07 -1.81 27.94
C MET A 1 23.00 -2.87 27.39
N THR A 2 22.91 -4.11 27.84
CA THR A 2 23.78 -5.19 27.37
C THR A 2 23.37 -5.60 25.94
N PHE A 3 24.34 -5.97 25.09
CA PHE A 3 24.10 -6.42 23.70
C PHE A 3 22.99 -7.48 23.64
N GLY A 4 22.93 -8.40 24.61
CA GLY A 4 21.87 -9.41 24.67
C GLY A 4 20.45 -8.85 24.87
N SER A 5 20.28 -7.76 25.63
CA SER A 5 18.95 -7.13 25.82
C SER A 5 18.47 -6.38 24.56
N THR A 6 19.41 -5.84 23.81
CA THR A 6 19.12 -5.15 22.53
C THR A 6 18.75 -6.17 21.46
N LEU A 7 19.50 -7.28 21.36
CA LEU A 7 19.20 -8.38 20.45
C LEU A 7 17.85 -9.03 20.76
N TRP A 8 17.56 -9.28 22.05
CA TRP A 8 16.28 -9.84 22.47
C TRP A 8 15.10 -8.91 22.12
N LYS A 9 15.25 -7.60 22.32
CA LYS A 9 14.24 -6.62 21.90
C LYS A 9 14.03 -6.64 20.39
N ALA A 10 15.10 -6.70 19.60
CA ALA A 10 15.01 -6.77 18.16
C ALA A 10 14.31 -8.06 17.68
N LEU A 11 14.64 -9.23 18.27
CA LEU A 11 14.03 -10.51 17.92
C LEU A 11 12.60 -10.65 18.43
N SER A 12 12.22 -9.97 19.51
CA SER A 12 10.86 -10.02 20.08
C SER A 12 9.93 -8.92 19.57
N SER A 13 10.42 -7.98 18.76
CA SER A 13 9.63 -6.88 18.23
C SER A 13 8.71 -7.26 17.05
N PRO A 14 9.07 -8.19 16.15
CA PRO A 14 8.19 -8.60 15.06
C PRO A 14 6.85 -9.17 15.56
N GLY A 15 5.79 -8.98 14.79
CA GLY A 15 4.43 -9.44 15.12
C GLY A 15 3.73 -8.67 16.22
N ARG A 16 4.34 -7.62 16.77
CA ARG A 16 3.72 -6.75 17.75
C ARG A 16 2.98 -5.62 17.04
N HIS A 17 1.66 -5.66 17.10
CA HIS A 17 0.85 -4.56 16.62
C HIS A 17 0.95 -3.36 17.57
N HIS A 18 1.55 -2.29 17.13
CA HIS A 18 1.61 -1.03 17.85
C HIS A 18 0.39 -0.17 17.54
N LYS A 19 -0.08 0.55 18.54
CA LYS A 19 -1.07 1.60 18.32
C LYS A 19 -0.49 2.65 17.39
N VAL A 20 -1.28 3.11 16.43
CA VAL A 20 -0.96 4.32 15.69
C VAL A 20 -1.39 5.51 16.56
N GLU A 21 -0.44 6.10 17.23
CA GLU A 21 -0.64 7.27 18.07
C GLU A 21 -0.26 8.51 17.27
N CYS A 22 -1.21 9.42 17.10
CA CYS A 22 -0.94 10.75 16.57
C CYS A 22 -1.06 11.76 17.69
N SER A 23 -0.07 12.61 17.84
CA SER A 23 -0.24 13.85 18.60
C SER A 23 -1.30 14.71 17.91
N ALA A 24 -2.02 15.51 18.69
CA ALA A 24 -2.96 16.46 18.11
C ALA A 24 -2.29 17.28 17.00
N PRO A 25 -2.84 17.35 15.77
CA PRO A 25 -2.17 18.00 14.64
C PRO A 25 -2.00 19.51 14.82
N THR A 26 -2.80 20.14 15.68
CA THR A 26 -2.68 21.53 16.08
C THR A 26 -2.64 21.60 17.60
N GLN A 27 -1.62 22.25 18.16
CA GLN A 27 -1.45 22.36 19.61
C GLN A 27 -1.15 23.81 20.01
N PHE A 28 -1.69 24.23 21.18
CA PHE A 28 -1.27 25.46 21.83
C PHE A 28 0.10 25.31 22.46
N VAL A 29 0.98 26.24 22.16
CA VAL A 29 2.27 26.35 22.82
C VAL A 29 2.13 27.38 23.91
N THR A 30 1.98 26.92 25.16
CA THR A 30 2.30 27.77 26.31
C THR A 30 3.78 28.12 26.22
N LYS A 31 4.15 29.36 26.56
CA LYS A 31 5.51 29.92 26.47
C LYS A 31 6.63 29.17 27.25
N SER A 32 6.41 27.94 27.69
CA SER A 32 7.35 27.12 28.44
C SER A 32 8.16 26.23 27.48
N LYS A 33 9.39 26.64 27.28
CA LYS A 33 10.61 25.90 26.93
C LYS A 33 10.50 24.39 26.78
N THR A 34 10.03 23.89 25.65
CA THR A 34 10.35 22.52 25.22
C THR A 34 10.60 22.55 23.73
N GLU A 35 11.88 22.43 23.36
CA GLU A 35 12.33 22.24 21.98
C GLU A 35 11.89 20.86 21.48
N GLY A 36 10.68 20.77 20.96
CA GLY A 36 10.23 19.72 20.06
C GLY A 36 10.20 20.28 18.63
N SER A 37 10.63 19.51 17.65
CA SER A 37 10.64 19.91 16.23
C SER A 37 9.22 20.13 15.70
N PHE A 38 8.69 21.32 15.88
CA PHE A 38 7.42 21.74 15.31
C PHE A 38 7.70 22.57 14.04
N GLN A 39 7.07 22.24 12.94
CA GLN A 39 7.08 23.10 11.76
C GLN A 39 5.93 24.11 11.85
N VAL A 40 6.27 25.38 11.74
CA VAL A 40 5.29 26.45 11.56
C VAL A 40 4.86 26.43 10.09
N VAL A 41 3.58 26.19 9.82
CA VAL A 41 3.02 26.25 8.47
C VAL A 41 2.37 27.61 8.28
N GLY A 42 2.97 28.45 7.42
CA GLY A 42 2.47 29.77 7.04
C GLY A 42 3.05 30.91 7.88
N GLU A 43 3.22 32.08 7.25
CA GLU A 43 3.83 33.27 7.86
C GLU A 43 2.95 34.00 8.86
N GLU A 44 1.66 33.63 9.02
CA GLU A 44 0.69 34.38 9.84
C GLU A 44 -0.14 33.53 10.80
N LEU A 45 0.39 32.41 11.26
CA LEU A 45 -0.26 31.68 12.36
C LEU A 45 -0.21 32.51 13.65
N PRO A 46 -1.32 32.61 14.43
CA PRO A 46 -1.28 33.21 15.74
C PRO A 46 -0.11 32.65 16.55
N HIS A 47 0.65 33.50 17.23
CA HIS A 47 1.91 33.11 17.91
C HIS A 47 1.79 31.93 18.91
N ASN A 48 0.59 31.50 19.22
CA ASN A 48 0.25 30.47 20.18
C ASN A 48 -0.06 29.11 19.57
N ILE A 49 -0.24 29.01 18.23
CA ILE A 49 -0.66 27.76 17.57
C ILE A 49 0.52 27.20 16.79
N ARG A 50 0.83 25.93 17.01
CA ARG A 50 1.80 25.18 16.20
C ARG A 50 1.17 23.95 15.60
N LEU A 51 1.43 23.71 14.32
CA LEU A 51 1.08 22.45 13.68
C LEU A 51 2.09 21.38 14.06
N TYR A 52 1.60 20.24 14.49
CA TYR A 52 2.42 19.10 14.86
C TYR A 52 2.58 18.14 13.69
N ASN A 53 3.83 17.88 13.30
CA ASN A 53 4.17 16.86 12.32
C ASN A 53 5.21 15.92 12.94
N PRO A 54 4.80 14.76 13.46
CA PRO A 54 5.72 13.79 14.03
C PRO A 54 6.56 13.16 12.94
N GLU A 55 7.81 13.57 12.79
CA GLU A 55 8.78 12.83 11.99
C GLU A 55 9.29 11.63 12.79
N GLU A 56 8.92 10.44 12.37
CA GLU A 56 9.43 9.21 12.94
C GLU A 56 10.90 9.00 12.52
N ARG A 57 11.83 9.09 13.48
CA ARG A 57 13.25 8.83 13.23
C ARG A 57 13.50 7.33 13.13
N LYS A 58 13.50 6.80 11.91
CA LYS A 58 13.86 5.41 11.67
C LYS A 58 15.35 5.15 11.88
N PRO A 59 15.75 3.97 12.39
CA PRO A 59 17.15 3.57 12.50
C PRO A 59 17.80 3.49 11.11
N LEU A 60 19.14 3.62 11.04
CA LEU A 60 19.89 3.64 9.78
C LEU A 60 19.58 2.44 8.87
N GLY A 61 19.51 1.22 9.41
CA GLY A 61 19.16 0.03 8.65
C GLY A 61 17.76 0.10 8.04
N GLY A 62 16.79 0.64 8.77
CA GLY A 62 15.43 0.87 8.26
C GLY A 62 15.41 1.87 7.10
N ARG A 63 16.20 2.94 7.18
CA ARG A 63 16.31 3.94 6.09
C ARG A 63 16.96 3.38 4.84
N ILE A 64 18.03 2.60 4.97
CA ILE A 64 18.69 1.94 3.84
C ILE A 64 17.71 0.98 3.15
N PHE A 65 17.00 0.18 3.93
CA PHE A 65 16.04 -0.78 3.36
C PHE A 65 14.84 -0.08 2.70
N ASP A 66 14.33 1.00 3.28
CA ASP A 66 13.29 1.84 2.66
C ASP A 66 13.78 2.45 1.34
N TYR A 67 15.05 2.89 1.27
CA TYR A 67 15.66 3.41 0.04
C TYR A 67 15.75 2.33 -1.05
N ILE A 68 16.24 1.13 -0.70
CA ILE A 68 16.30 -0.01 -1.62
C ILE A 68 14.90 -0.35 -2.15
N THR A 69 13.92 -0.39 -1.25
CA THR A 69 12.52 -0.66 -1.58
C THR A 69 11.95 0.38 -2.56
N GLN A 70 12.26 1.65 -2.33
CA GLN A 70 11.89 2.73 -3.23
C GLN A 70 12.55 2.61 -4.61
N TYR A 71 13.83 2.27 -4.64
CA TYR A 71 14.57 2.14 -5.89
C TYR A 71 14.09 0.94 -6.72
N ALA A 72 13.80 -0.19 -6.10
CA ALA A 72 13.29 -1.39 -6.78
C ALA A 72 12.00 -1.14 -7.57
N GLY A 73 11.07 -0.30 -7.05
CA GLY A 73 9.87 0.13 -7.77
C GLY A 73 10.09 1.28 -8.76
N SER A 74 11.32 1.75 -8.97
CA SER A 74 11.60 2.90 -9.85
C SER A 74 11.40 2.58 -11.33
N ARG A 75 11.17 3.64 -12.14
CA ARG A 75 11.11 3.53 -13.60
C ARG A 75 12.42 2.99 -14.18
N ILE A 76 13.54 3.33 -13.56
CA ILE A 76 14.89 2.88 -14.00
C ILE A 76 15.02 1.39 -13.77
N ALA A 77 14.71 0.88 -12.58
CA ALA A 77 14.74 -0.55 -12.29
C ALA A 77 13.81 -1.33 -13.22
N PHE A 78 12.60 -0.81 -13.47
CA PHE A 78 11.66 -1.39 -14.42
C PHE A 78 12.24 -1.52 -15.84
N VAL A 79 12.83 -0.45 -16.39
CA VAL A 79 13.41 -0.45 -17.73
C VAL A 79 14.62 -1.38 -17.81
N ILE A 80 15.48 -1.39 -16.78
CA ILE A 80 16.64 -2.30 -16.73
C ILE A 80 16.18 -3.77 -16.75
N THR A 81 15.20 -4.14 -15.93
CA THR A 81 14.68 -5.52 -15.90
C THR A 81 14.09 -5.91 -17.26
N LEU A 82 13.34 -5.00 -17.89
CA LEU A 82 12.77 -5.24 -19.22
C LEU A 82 13.87 -5.45 -20.29
N ILE A 83 14.93 -4.63 -20.27
CA ILE A 83 16.08 -4.78 -21.17
C ILE A 83 16.78 -6.13 -20.96
N LEU A 84 17.00 -6.53 -19.71
CA LEU A 84 17.62 -7.82 -19.38
C LEU A 84 16.76 -9.00 -19.86
N LEU A 85 15.43 -8.92 -19.69
CA LEU A 85 14.52 -9.96 -20.18
C LEU A 85 14.55 -10.08 -21.71
N VAL A 86 14.54 -8.94 -22.41
CA VAL A 86 14.64 -8.92 -23.89
C VAL A 86 16.01 -9.46 -24.35
N ALA A 87 17.09 -9.05 -23.71
CA ALA A 87 18.43 -9.54 -24.02
C ALA A 87 18.53 -11.07 -23.82
N TRP A 88 17.98 -11.58 -22.71
CA TRP A 88 17.91 -13.02 -22.45
C TRP A 88 17.12 -13.76 -23.56
N ALA A 89 15.97 -13.23 -23.98
CA ALA A 89 15.17 -13.82 -25.06
C ALA A 89 15.92 -13.85 -26.39
N ILE A 90 16.65 -12.78 -26.74
CA ILE A 90 17.47 -12.71 -27.95
C ILE A 90 18.60 -13.77 -27.89
N VAL A 91 19.28 -13.88 -26.76
CA VAL A 91 20.34 -14.90 -26.57
C VAL A 91 19.79 -16.30 -26.74
N GLY A 92 18.61 -16.59 -26.19
CA GLY A 92 17.94 -17.88 -26.36
C GLY A 92 17.58 -18.19 -27.82
N ALA A 93 17.07 -17.20 -28.54
CA ALA A 93 16.78 -17.34 -29.97
C ALA A 93 18.03 -17.62 -30.82
N VAL A 94 19.16 -17.03 -30.46
CA VAL A 94 20.46 -17.23 -31.18
C VAL A 94 21.07 -18.57 -30.83
N LEU A 95 21.02 -19.01 -29.57
CA LEU A 95 21.65 -20.25 -29.08
C LEU A 95 20.78 -21.50 -29.22
N GLY A 96 19.50 -21.36 -29.63
CA GLY A 96 18.54 -22.47 -29.71
C GLY A 96 18.02 -22.93 -28.37
N ALA A 97 17.96 -22.03 -27.37
CA ALA A 97 17.40 -22.24 -26.03
C ALA A 97 17.95 -23.49 -25.30
N PRO A 98 19.26 -23.59 -25.06
CA PRO A 98 19.85 -24.74 -24.35
C PRO A 98 19.33 -24.85 -22.93
N GLU A 99 19.42 -26.03 -22.32
CA GLU A 99 18.94 -26.31 -20.96
C GLU A 99 19.51 -25.34 -19.93
N THR A 100 20.82 -25.07 -19.97
CA THR A 100 21.48 -24.12 -19.06
C THR A 100 20.88 -22.72 -19.15
N TRP A 101 20.52 -22.26 -20.35
CA TRP A 101 19.89 -20.97 -20.56
C TRP A 101 18.49 -20.90 -19.89
N GLN A 102 17.74 -22.01 -19.92
CA GLN A 102 16.44 -22.12 -19.26
C GLN A 102 16.60 -22.10 -17.72
N ILE A 103 17.54 -22.88 -17.18
CA ILE A 103 17.82 -22.93 -15.73
C ILE A 103 18.25 -21.56 -15.21
N VAL A 104 19.14 -20.84 -15.90
CA VAL A 104 19.58 -19.48 -15.50
C VAL A 104 18.38 -18.52 -15.40
N MET A 105 17.40 -18.61 -16.29
CA MET A 105 16.19 -17.77 -16.21
C MET A 105 15.33 -18.15 -15.01
N GLN A 106 15.16 -19.42 -14.73
CA GLN A 106 14.39 -19.90 -13.58
C GLN A 106 15.01 -19.39 -12.26
N ASP A 107 16.32 -19.52 -12.11
CA ASP A 107 17.04 -19.06 -10.92
C ASP A 107 16.97 -17.54 -10.78
N ALA A 108 17.24 -16.81 -11.86
CA ALA A 108 17.18 -15.35 -11.85
C ALA A 108 15.78 -14.85 -11.47
N SER A 109 14.73 -15.48 -12.01
CA SER A 109 13.33 -15.18 -11.69
C SER A 109 13.00 -15.50 -10.25
N SER A 110 13.36 -16.69 -9.77
CA SER A 110 13.08 -17.12 -8.40
C SER A 110 13.77 -16.24 -7.36
N ILE A 111 15.03 -15.87 -7.60
CA ILE A 111 15.77 -14.91 -6.77
C ILE A 111 15.10 -13.53 -6.80
N GLN A 112 14.71 -13.08 -7.98
CA GLN A 112 14.02 -11.79 -8.13
C GLN A 112 12.68 -11.78 -7.39
N CYS A 113 11.86 -12.83 -7.49
CA CYS A 113 10.58 -12.95 -6.79
C CYS A 113 10.78 -12.97 -5.28
N TYR A 114 11.70 -13.76 -4.78
CA TYR A 114 12.03 -13.82 -3.36
C TYR A 114 12.44 -12.44 -2.79
N ILE A 115 13.31 -11.71 -3.48
CA ILE A 115 13.68 -10.34 -3.09
C ILE A 115 12.47 -9.41 -3.21
N SER A 116 11.69 -9.53 -4.28
CA SER A 116 10.50 -8.73 -4.54
C SER A 116 9.47 -8.89 -3.42
N ASP A 117 9.21 -10.10 -2.93
CA ASP A 117 8.24 -10.35 -1.86
C ASP A 117 8.66 -9.68 -0.55
N SER A 118 9.94 -9.74 -0.20
CA SER A 118 10.48 -9.02 0.96
C SER A 118 10.30 -7.50 0.83
N LEU A 119 10.56 -6.94 -0.35
CA LEU A 119 10.39 -5.51 -0.63
C LEU A 119 8.90 -5.12 -0.65
N LEU A 120 8.03 -5.96 -1.21
CA LEU A 120 6.59 -5.74 -1.22
C LEU A 120 6.01 -5.78 0.19
N MET A 121 6.46 -6.69 1.05
CA MET A 121 6.08 -6.75 2.46
C MET A 121 6.46 -5.45 3.19
N ARG A 122 7.69 -4.97 2.98
CA ARG A 122 8.15 -3.70 3.54
C ARG A 122 7.35 -2.50 3.04
N GLN A 123 7.08 -2.44 1.74
CA GLN A 123 6.23 -1.41 1.16
C GLN A 123 4.84 -1.41 1.77
N GLN A 124 4.24 -2.59 1.93
CA GLN A 124 2.90 -2.73 2.50
C GLN A 124 2.84 -2.20 3.93
N GLN A 125 3.77 -2.59 4.78
CA GLN A 125 3.82 -2.14 6.18
C GLN A 125 4.01 -0.62 6.28
N ASN A 126 4.98 -0.07 5.54
CA ASN A 126 5.24 1.38 5.54
C ASN A 126 4.04 2.18 5.01
N TYR A 127 3.40 1.69 3.95
CA TYR A 127 2.24 2.32 3.36
C TYR A 127 1.04 2.36 4.31
N THR A 128 0.71 1.22 4.90
CA THR A 128 -0.39 1.11 5.85
C THR A 128 -0.17 2.03 7.05
N TYR A 129 1.03 2.00 7.64
CA TYR A 129 1.36 2.87 8.76
C TYR A 129 1.22 4.36 8.40
N LYS A 130 1.78 4.77 7.26
CA LYS A 130 1.70 6.16 6.78
C LYS A 130 0.26 6.61 6.56
N LEU A 131 -0.57 5.78 5.90
CA LEU A 131 -1.98 6.10 5.68
C LEU A 131 -2.75 6.19 6.99
N LEU A 132 -2.58 5.25 7.91
CA LEU A 132 -3.24 5.30 9.22
C LEU A 132 -2.85 6.54 10.01
N THR A 133 -1.60 6.96 9.95
CA THR A 133 -1.12 8.19 10.59
C THR A 133 -1.83 9.42 10.02
N ILE A 134 -1.91 9.53 8.69
CA ILE A 134 -2.60 10.65 8.04
C ILE A 134 -4.10 10.63 8.34
N ILE A 135 -4.74 9.47 8.28
CA ILE A 135 -6.17 9.33 8.58
C ILE A 135 -6.46 9.72 10.04
N SER A 136 -5.61 9.35 10.98
CA SER A 136 -5.79 9.75 12.39
C SER A 136 -5.68 11.26 12.57
N GLN A 137 -4.77 11.92 11.84
CA GLN A 137 -4.68 13.39 11.81
C GLN A 137 -5.93 14.04 11.19
N LEU A 138 -6.42 13.52 10.07
CA LEU A 138 -7.66 13.98 9.44
C LEU A 138 -8.86 13.82 10.38
N ARG A 139 -9.00 12.68 11.04
CA ARG A 139 -10.07 12.43 12.02
C ARG A 139 -10.01 13.41 13.21
N SER A 140 -8.81 13.74 13.68
CA SER A 140 -8.60 14.71 14.75
C SER A 140 -9.06 16.12 14.33
N ARG A 141 -8.74 16.55 13.10
CA ARG A 141 -9.18 17.83 12.52
C ARG A 141 -10.68 17.87 12.30
N VAL A 142 -11.26 16.77 11.76
CA VAL A 142 -12.71 16.65 11.58
C VAL A 142 -13.46 16.82 12.89
N ALA A 143 -12.97 16.21 13.96
CA ALA A 143 -13.58 16.37 15.27
C ALA A 143 -13.51 17.82 15.79
N THR A 144 -12.44 18.55 15.49
CA THR A 144 -12.35 19.99 15.80
C THR A 144 -13.31 20.81 14.96
N VAL A 145 -13.36 20.57 13.65
CA VAL A 145 -14.29 21.26 12.74
C VAL A 145 -15.75 21.00 13.14
N ASP A 146 -16.09 19.74 13.46
CA ASP A 146 -17.44 19.38 13.94
C ASP A 146 -17.78 20.11 15.26
N ARG A 147 -16.85 20.16 16.20
CA ARG A 147 -17.03 20.88 17.47
C ARG A 147 -17.29 22.37 17.27
N ILE A 148 -16.50 23.03 16.43
CA ILE A 148 -16.63 24.47 16.16
C ILE A 148 -17.92 24.73 15.40
N LEU A 149 -18.24 23.99 14.37
CA LEU A 149 -19.45 24.18 13.56
C LEU A 149 -20.75 23.83 14.31
N ARG A 150 -20.72 23.01 15.36
CA ARG A 150 -21.88 22.78 16.21
C ARG A 150 -22.19 23.94 17.17
N ASN A 151 -21.29 24.89 17.31
CA ASN A 151 -21.56 26.09 18.11
C ASN A 151 -22.58 26.97 17.36
N PRO A 152 -23.75 27.31 17.95
CA PRO A 152 -24.78 28.11 17.28
C PRO A 152 -24.31 29.47 16.80
N GLN A 153 -23.26 30.00 17.39
CA GLN A 153 -22.66 31.28 16.98
C GLN A 153 -21.89 31.19 15.67
N ALA A 154 -21.47 30.01 15.25
CA ALA A 154 -20.60 29.80 14.10
C ALA A 154 -21.35 29.76 12.74
N HIS A 155 -22.69 29.79 12.69
CA HIS A 155 -23.43 29.62 11.42
C HIS A 155 -24.70 30.47 11.31
N GLN A 156 -24.76 31.60 12.00
CA GLN A 156 -25.89 32.53 11.85
C GLN A 156 -25.85 33.21 10.45
N GLY A 157 -26.82 32.90 9.61
CA GLY A 157 -27.13 33.67 8.40
C GLY A 157 -26.65 33.14 7.06
N VAL A 158 -26.09 31.94 6.97
CA VAL A 158 -25.66 31.34 5.70
C VAL A 158 -26.74 30.42 5.11
N ASP A 159 -27.15 30.70 3.87
CA ASP A 159 -28.09 29.87 3.12
C ASP A 159 -27.35 28.65 2.52
N ALA A 160 -27.63 27.47 3.05
CA ALA A 160 -27.03 26.22 2.63
C ALA A 160 -27.23 25.90 1.13
N GLN A 161 -28.33 26.36 0.53
CA GLN A 161 -28.60 26.18 -0.91
C GLN A 161 -27.68 27.02 -1.78
N LYS A 162 -27.28 28.22 -1.35
CA LYS A 162 -26.32 29.05 -2.07
C LYS A 162 -24.94 28.41 -2.12
N VAL A 163 -24.49 27.75 -1.02
CA VAL A 163 -23.22 27.05 -0.96
C VAL A 163 -23.16 25.91 -2.00
N THR A 164 -24.22 25.13 -2.10
CA THR A 164 -24.29 24.01 -3.06
C THR A 164 -24.20 24.47 -4.52
N ASN A 165 -24.86 25.56 -4.86
CA ASN A 165 -24.88 26.08 -6.23
C ASN A 165 -23.56 26.74 -6.66
N MET A 166 -22.78 27.30 -5.72
CA MET A 166 -21.48 27.90 -5.99
C MET A 166 -20.37 26.86 -6.19
N VAL A 167 -20.36 25.80 -5.36
CA VAL A 167 -19.37 24.72 -5.49
C VAL A 167 -19.44 24.00 -6.85
N ILE A 168 -20.61 24.00 -7.47
CA ILE A 168 -20.83 23.34 -8.77
C ILE A 168 -20.39 24.25 -9.94
N LYS A 169 -20.31 25.57 -9.76
CA LYS A 169 -20.25 26.47 -10.92
C LYS A 169 -18.88 27.02 -11.34
N ASP A 170 -18.00 27.48 -10.47
CA ASP A 170 -16.90 28.30 -11.00
C ASP A 170 -15.47 28.10 -10.44
N ASP A 171 -15.25 27.56 -9.23
CA ASP A 171 -13.89 27.50 -8.65
C ASP A 171 -13.41 26.07 -8.30
N VAL A 172 -14.33 25.14 -8.25
CA VAL A 172 -14.03 23.75 -7.84
C VAL A 172 -13.39 22.96 -8.98
N GLY A 173 -13.64 23.32 -10.24
CA GLY A 173 -13.12 22.60 -11.39
C GLY A 173 -11.58 22.53 -11.45
N ASP A 174 -10.91 23.62 -11.12
CA ASP A 174 -9.43 23.67 -11.10
C ASP A 174 -8.84 23.22 -9.76
N ALA A 175 -9.52 23.49 -8.64
CA ALA A 175 -9.09 23.06 -7.30
C ALA A 175 -9.28 21.56 -7.06
N VAL A 176 -10.24 20.94 -7.72
CA VAL A 176 -10.52 19.47 -7.69
C VAL A 176 -9.63 18.71 -8.67
N LYS A 177 -8.81 19.37 -9.49
CA LYS A 177 -7.88 18.65 -10.37
C LYS A 177 -6.93 17.81 -9.54
N MET A 178 -7.24 16.50 -9.50
CA MET A 178 -6.31 15.49 -8.98
C MET A 178 -5.01 15.53 -9.81
N PRO A 179 -3.86 15.17 -9.20
CA PRO A 179 -2.58 15.16 -9.90
C PRO A 179 -2.67 14.41 -11.23
N SER A 180 -2.26 15.03 -12.33
CA SER A 180 -2.29 14.40 -13.65
C SER A 180 -1.26 13.28 -13.76
N GLU A 181 -1.65 12.16 -14.36
CA GLU A 181 -0.75 11.06 -14.66
C GLU A 181 0.02 11.30 -15.95
N ASN A 182 1.32 11.02 -15.94
CA ASN A 182 2.16 11.06 -17.13
C ASN A 182 1.77 9.96 -18.13
N LEU A 183 2.15 10.08 -19.39
CA LEU A 183 1.87 9.10 -20.43
C LEU A 183 2.43 7.70 -20.05
N PHE A 184 3.64 7.66 -19.49
CA PHE A 184 4.22 6.43 -18.95
C PHE A 184 3.33 5.78 -17.88
N ASP A 185 2.79 6.59 -16.96
CA ASP A 185 1.93 6.10 -15.87
C ASP A 185 0.62 5.52 -16.41
N ARG A 186 0.05 6.12 -17.46
CA ARG A 186 -1.16 5.60 -18.12
C ARG A 186 -0.91 4.26 -18.82
N VAL A 187 0.21 4.14 -19.55
CA VAL A 187 0.59 2.89 -20.22
C VAL A 187 0.82 1.78 -19.19
N CYS A 188 1.56 2.06 -18.12
CA CYS A 188 1.80 1.10 -17.06
C CYS A 188 0.51 0.74 -16.30
N ASN A 189 -0.41 1.68 -16.08
CA ASN A 189 -1.70 1.37 -15.47
C ASN A 189 -2.55 0.47 -16.37
N PHE A 190 -2.59 0.74 -17.68
CA PHE A 190 -3.27 -0.12 -18.63
C PHE A 190 -2.66 -1.54 -18.62
N ALA A 191 -1.33 -1.66 -18.69
CA ALA A 191 -0.66 -2.94 -18.64
C ALA A 191 -0.93 -3.69 -17.31
N SER A 192 -0.89 -2.98 -16.17
CA SER A 192 -1.22 -3.55 -14.86
C SER A 192 -2.67 -4.05 -14.79
N MET A 193 -3.61 -3.30 -15.35
CA MET A 193 -5.01 -3.71 -15.46
C MET A 193 -5.18 -4.94 -16.35
N ALA A 194 -4.46 -5.01 -17.47
CA ALA A 194 -4.50 -6.15 -18.38
C ALA A 194 -3.93 -7.41 -17.72
N VAL A 195 -2.75 -7.32 -17.09
CA VAL A 195 -2.10 -8.44 -16.39
C VAL A 195 -2.93 -8.90 -15.19
N GLY A 196 -3.49 -7.98 -14.40
CA GLY A 196 -4.37 -8.31 -13.28
C GLY A 196 -5.82 -8.60 -13.65
N SER A 197 -6.13 -8.88 -14.92
CA SER A 197 -7.49 -9.17 -15.38
C SER A 197 -7.85 -10.64 -15.22
N MET A 198 -9.16 -10.93 -15.12
CA MET A 198 -9.67 -12.31 -15.17
C MET A 198 -9.35 -13.02 -16.50
N THR A 199 -9.22 -12.24 -17.59
CA THR A 199 -8.80 -12.77 -18.89
C THR A 199 -7.35 -13.27 -18.85
N SER A 200 -6.45 -12.49 -18.27
CA SER A 200 -5.04 -12.91 -18.06
C SER A 200 -4.97 -14.18 -17.22
N LEU A 201 -5.76 -14.25 -16.15
CA LEU A 201 -5.85 -15.43 -15.30
C LEU A 201 -6.37 -16.66 -16.05
N ALA A 202 -7.38 -16.48 -16.91
CA ALA A 202 -7.90 -17.57 -17.75
C ALA A 202 -6.86 -18.05 -18.77
N ILE A 203 -6.12 -17.13 -19.39
CA ILE A 203 -5.00 -17.45 -20.29
C ILE A 203 -3.90 -18.22 -19.53
N TYR A 204 -3.55 -17.76 -18.34
CA TYR A 204 -2.55 -18.42 -17.51
C TYR A 204 -2.92 -19.88 -17.22
N TRP A 205 -4.11 -20.13 -16.67
CA TRP A 205 -4.56 -21.49 -16.38
C TRP A 205 -4.79 -22.31 -17.66
N GLY A 206 -5.25 -21.69 -18.74
CA GLY A 206 -5.34 -22.33 -20.06
C GLY A 206 -3.99 -22.84 -20.57
N GLY A 207 -2.93 -22.04 -20.39
CA GLY A 207 -1.55 -22.44 -20.70
C GLY A 207 -1.07 -23.61 -19.85
N ILE A 208 -1.34 -23.60 -18.53
CA ILE A 208 -1.01 -24.69 -17.62
C ILE A 208 -1.73 -25.99 -18.01
N LEU A 209 -3.03 -25.90 -18.31
CA LEU A 209 -3.81 -27.07 -18.75
C LEU A 209 -3.32 -27.61 -20.07
N ALA A 210 -2.96 -26.77 -21.04
CA ALA A 210 -2.37 -27.18 -22.30
C ALA A 210 -1.03 -27.89 -22.09
N TRP A 211 -0.16 -27.35 -21.20
CA TRP A 211 1.11 -27.97 -20.84
C TRP A 211 0.90 -29.36 -20.19
N ILE A 212 -0.07 -29.53 -19.27
CA ILE A 212 -0.41 -30.83 -18.69
C ILE A 212 -0.87 -31.80 -19.79
N GLY A 213 -1.69 -31.33 -20.73
CA GLY A 213 -2.19 -32.14 -21.85
C GLY A 213 -1.09 -32.67 -22.78
N VAL A 214 -0.04 -31.87 -22.99
CA VAL A 214 1.14 -32.27 -23.80
C VAL A 214 2.10 -33.18 -23.03
N GLY A 215 1.99 -33.30 -21.72
CA GLY A 215 2.88 -34.06 -20.86
C GLY A 215 3.03 -35.53 -21.27
N HIS A 216 1.92 -36.16 -21.69
CA HIS A 216 1.97 -37.54 -22.18
C HIS A 216 2.82 -37.69 -23.45
N SER A 217 2.78 -36.73 -24.38
CA SER A 217 3.57 -36.74 -25.62
C SER A 217 5.07 -36.50 -25.37
N LEU A 218 5.43 -35.88 -24.25
CA LEU A 218 6.81 -35.60 -23.81
C LEU A 218 7.25 -36.53 -22.66
N GLU A 219 6.53 -37.63 -22.43
CA GLU A 219 6.84 -38.66 -21.41
C GLU A 219 7.04 -38.10 -20.00
N PHE A 220 6.43 -36.94 -19.68
CA PHE A 220 6.59 -36.23 -18.40
C PHE A 220 8.06 -36.03 -18.00
N SER A 221 8.94 -35.83 -19.00
CA SER A 221 10.39 -35.71 -18.83
C SER A 221 10.79 -34.44 -18.07
N ASP A 222 12.04 -34.38 -17.59
CA ASP A 222 12.61 -33.16 -16.98
C ASP A 222 12.57 -31.97 -17.95
N LEU A 223 12.74 -32.22 -19.25
CA LEU A 223 12.61 -31.17 -20.28
C LEU A 223 11.19 -30.59 -20.36
N TRP A 224 10.15 -31.42 -20.19
CA TRP A 224 8.76 -30.98 -20.12
C TRP A 224 8.54 -30.06 -18.92
N GLN A 225 9.12 -30.38 -17.74
CA GLN A 225 9.08 -29.52 -16.55
C GLN A 225 9.87 -28.22 -16.77
N LEU A 226 11.01 -28.26 -17.39
CA LEU A 226 11.82 -27.08 -17.70
C LEU A 226 11.10 -26.08 -18.60
N TYR A 227 10.33 -26.53 -19.59
CA TYR A 227 9.55 -25.65 -20.45
C TYR A 227 8.53 -24.83 -19.68
N ILE A 228 7.74 -25.45 -18.79
CA ILE A 228 6.77 -24.69 -18.02
C ILE A 228 7.44 -23.77 -17.01
N ASN A 229 8.48 -24.24 -16.35
CA ASN A 229 9.24 -23.42 -15.39
C ASN A 229 9.82 -22.19 -16.06
N THR A 230 10.36 -22.32 -17.28
CA THR A 230 10.87 -21.19 -18.07
C THR A 230 9.74 -20.21 -18.43
N GLY A 231 8.60 -20.71 -18.89
CA GLY A 231 7.44 -19.87 -19.20
C GLY A 231 6.91 -19.12 -17.97
N VAL A 232 6.76 -19.83 -16.86
CA VAL A 232 6.33 -19.23 -15.59
C VAL A 232 7.40 -18.28 -15.04
N ALA A 233 8.70 -18.58 -15.19
CA ALA A 233 9.77 -17.69 -14.76
C ALA A 233 9.72 -16.31 -15.49
N VAL A 234 9.46 -16.31 -16.79
CA VAL A 234 9.24 -15.08 -17.55
C VAL A 234 8.03 -14.32 -17.04
N GLU A 235 6.91 -15.02 -16.80
CA GLU A 235 5.68 -14.43 -16.25
C GLU A 235 5.94 -13.84 -14.86
N LEU A 236 6.55 -14.58 -13.94
CA LEU A 236 6.91 -14.13 -12.59
C LEU A 236 7.77 -12.87 -12.60
N THR A 237 8.84 -12.87 -13.42
CA THR A 237 9.74 -11.72 -13.57
C THR A 237 8.97 -10.48 -14.02
N PHE A 238 8.15 -10.63 -15.05
CA PHE A 238 7.36 -9.55 -15.63
C PHE A 238 6.32 -9.03 -14.62
N THR A 239 5.55 -9.93 -14.01
CA THR A 239 4.45 -9.62 -13.11
C THR A 239 4.94 -8.99 -11.81
N SER A 240 6.02 -9.50 -11.21
CA SER A 240 6.61 -8.90 -9.99
C SER A 240 7.17 -7.50 -10.25
N MET A 241 7.82 -7.28 -11.39
CA MET A 241 8.32 -5.98 -11.82
C MET A 241 7.16 -4.96 -11.98
N PHE A 242 6.06 -5.37 -12.63
CA PHE A 242 4.88 -4.53 -12.78
C PHE A 242 4.23 -4.21 -11.44
N LEU A 243 4.11 -5.19 -10.55
CA LEU A 243 3.53 -5.01 -9.23
C LEU A 243 4.33 -4.00 -8.40
N GLN A 244 5.65 -4.13 -8.37
CA GLN A 244 6.54 -3.20 -7.68
C GLN A 244 6.39 -1.76 -8.19
N ASN A 245 6.43 -1.57 -9.50
CA ASN A 245 6.29 -0.25 -10.13
C ASN A 245 4.89 0.34 -9.91
N THR A 246 3.83 -0.45 -10.12
CA THR A 246 2.44 -0.02 -9.95
C THR A 246 2.18 0.43 -8.52
N ARG A 247 2.61 -0.36 -7.53
CA ARG A 247 2.45 0.01 -6.12
C ARG A 247 3.13 1.33 -5.77
N ARG A 248 4.37 1.50 -6.20
CA ARG A 248 5.11 2.76 -5.97
C ARG A 248 4.36 3.96 -6.55
N ARG A 249 3.92 3.88 -7.82
CA ARG A 249 3.20 4.97 -8.48
C ARG A 249 1.86 5.28 -7.80
N HIS A 250 1.13 4.24 -7.37
CA HIS A 250 -0.09 4.41 -6.61
C HIS A 250 0.17 5.14 -5.28
N MET A 251 1.24 4.77 -4.56
CA MET A 251 1.62 5.44 -3.32
C MET A 251 1.97 6.92 -3.55
N GLU A 252 2.79 7.23 -4.55
CA GLU A 252 3.17 8.59 -4.89
C GLU A 252 1.94 9.45 -5.27
N TYR A 253 0.97 8.86 -5.98
CA TYR A 253 -0.28 9.51 -6.32
C TYR A 253 -1.14 9.79 -5.09
N LEU A 254 -1.37 8.78 -4.24
CA LEU A 254 -2.16 8.91 -3.03
C LEU A 254 -1.53 9.92 -2.04
N GLU A 255 -0.21 9.95 -1.95
CA GLU A 255 0.50 10.93 -1.14
C GLU A 255 0.24 12.37 -1.60
N LYS A 256 0.26 12.62 -2.91
CA LYS A 256 -0.07 13.94 -3.47
C LYS A 256 -1.53 14.33 -3.19
N CYS A 257 -2.47 13.39 -3.33
CA CYS A 257 -3.88 13.63 -3.01
C CYS A 257 -4.09 13.94 -1.53
N LEU A 258 -3.47 13.15 -0.65
CA LEU A 258 -3.57 13.35 0.80
C LEU A 258 -2.94 14.68 1.24
N LYS A 259 -1.81 15.07 0.62
CA LYS A 259 -1.21 16.38 0.89
C LYS A 259 -2.19 17.51 0.56
N ARG A 260 -2.88 17.45 -0.59
CA ARG A 260 -3.88 18.43 -0.97
C ARG A 260 -5.06 18.49 0.00
N ILE A 261 -5.56 17.32 0.45
CA ILE A 261 -6.62 17.25 1.45
C ILE A 261 -6.16 17.87 2.77
N MET A 262 -4.95 17.55 3.22
CA MET A 262 -4.38 18.12 4.45
C MET A 262 -4.23 19.64 4.37
N GLU A 263 -3.78 20.19 3.25
CA GLU A 263 -3.66 21.63 3.03
C GLU A 263 -5.05 22.30 3.13
N THR A 264 -6.08 21.72 2.52
CA THR A 264 -7.45 22.23 2.59
C THR A 264 -8.02 22.13 4.01
N ASP A 265 -7.76 21.03 4.73
CA ASP A 265 -8.21 20.85 6.12
C ASP A 265 -7.52 21.84 7.08
N VAL A 266 -6.25 22.15 6.85
CA VAL A 266 -5.53 23.18 7.64
C VAL A 266 -6.15 24.55 7.42
N GLU A 267 -6.41 24.93 6.17
CA GLU A 267 -7.04 26.23 5.85
C GLU A 267 -8.44 26.33 6.47
N LEU A 268 -9.24 25.28 6.36
CA LEU A 268 -10.58 25.21 6.97
C LEU A 268 -10.52 25.34 8.49
N GLU A 269 -9.65 24.59 9.16
CA GLU A 269 -9.50 24.62 10.61
C GLU A 269 -9.08 26.01 11.10
N LEU A 270 -8.06 26.61 10.46
CA LEU A 270 -7.57 27.94 10.85
C LEU A 270 -8.64 29.02 10.68
N LEU A 271 -9.37 28.98 9.57
CA LEU A 271 -10.46 29.92 9.32
C LEU A 271 -11.57 29.81 10.36
N LEU A 272 -11.99 28.59 10.71
CA LEU A 272 -13.03 28.37 11.70
C LEU A 272 -12.59 28.76 13.11
N ARG A 273 -11.32 28.48 13.47
CA ARG A 273 -10.75 28.90 14.75
C ARG A 273 -10.70 30.42 14.90
N GLU A 274 -10.30 31.13 13.83
CA GLU A 274 -10.32 32.60 13.80
C GLU A 274 -11.73 33.14 14.00
N GLN A 275 -12.73 32.56 13.35
CA GLN A 275 -14.14 33.00 13.46
C GLN A 275 -14.76 32.73 14.84
N ALA A 276 -14.39 31.61 15.46
CA ALA A 276 -14.96 31.18 16.73
C ALA A 276 -14.12 31.58 17.95
N ASP A 277 -12.98 32.25 17.77
CA ASP A 277 -11.95 32.50 18.81
C ASP A 277 -11.61 31.21 19.60
N ASP A 278 -11.57 30.07 18.85
CA ASP A 278 -11.36 28.76 19.44
C ASP A 278 -9.87 28.48 19.65
N ASN A 279 -9.52 28.33 20.91
CA ASN A 279 -8.16 28.09 21.36
C ASN A 279 -7.94 26.66 21.88
N GLU A 280 -8.91 25.77 21.77
CA GLU A 280 -8.82 24.41 22.27
C GLU A 280 -7.99 23.51 21.33
N PRO A 281 -7.04 22.71 21.84
CA PRO A 281 -6.23 21.83 21.01
C PRO A 281 -7.08 20.75 20.35
N ASN A 282 -6.61 20.23 19.19
CA ASN A 282 -7.25 19.11 18.55
C ASN A 282 -7.25 17.86 19.44
N PRO A 283 -8.28 17.04 19.42
CA PRO A 283 -8.32 15.80 20.20
C PRO A 283 -7.29 14.82 19.66
N MET A 284 -6.64 14.09 20.58
CA MET A 284 -5.72 13.02 20.20
C MET A 284 -6.52 11.81 19.68
N VAL A 285 -6.15 11.34 18.50
CA VAL A 285 -6.75 10.13 17.88
C VAL A 285 -5.75 8.99 17.91
N CYS A 286 -6.17 7.86 18.45
CA CYS A 286 -5.40 6.63 18.52
C CYS A 286 -6.15 5.52 17.77
N ILE A 287 -5.50 4.89 16.80
CA ILE A 287 -6.05 3.73 16.11
C ILE A 287 -5.51 2.48 16.77
N ASN A 288 -6.39 1.70 17.36
CA ASN A 288 -6.02 0.45 18.00
C ASN A 288 -5.94 -0.68 16.98
N PRO A 289 -4.90 -1.52 17.03
CA PRO A 289 -4.83 -2.70 16.19
C PRO A 289 -5.95 -3.69 16.56
N PRO A 290 -6.50 -4.43 15.59
CA PRO A 290 -7.51 -5.43 15.85
C PRO A 290 -6.96 -6.56 16.74
N ARG A 291 -7.83 -7.18 17.54
CA ARG A 291 -7.47 -8.37 18.31
C ARG A 291 -7.34 -9.56 17.37
N VAL A 292 -6.16 -10.14 17.29
CA VAL A 292 -5.85 -11.25 16.38
C VAL A 292 -5.61 -12.56 17.12
N SER A 293 -5.91 -13.71 16.48
CA SER A 293 -5.63 -15.05 17.00
C SER A 293 -4.13 -15.33 17.07
N ARG A 294 -3.74 -16.39 17.80
CA ARG A 294 -2.32 -16.79 17.88
C ARG A 294 -1.74 -17.20 16.52
N ALA A 295 -2.55 -17.81 15.65
CA ALA A 295 -2.13 -18.17 14.30
C ALA A 295 -1.82 -16.94 13.45
N ILE A 296 -2.70 -15.94 13.46
CA ILE A 296 -2.48 -14.68 12.75
C ILE A 296 -1.24 -13.94 13.30
N ARG A 297 -1.01 -13.98 14.62
CA ARG A 297 0.20 -13.40 15.22
C ARG A 297 1.49 -14.07 14.73
N ALA A 298 1.46 -15.39 14.51
CA ALA A 298 2.60 -16.10 13.94
C ALA A 298 2.85 -15.68 12.48
N ILE A 299 1.78 -15.49 11.70
CA ILE A 299 1.87 -14.98 10.33
C ILE A 299 2.44 -13.56 10.32
N ASP A 300 1.96 -12.69 11.21
CA ASP A 300 2.46 -11.31 11.33
C ASP A 300 3.94 -11.29 11.75
N TYR A 301 4.34 -12.15 12.68
CA TYR A 301 5.74 -12.29 13.06
C TYR A 301 6.62 -12.68 11.87
N TYR A 302 6.18 -13.66 11.09
CA TYR A 302 6.90 -14.11 9.90
C TYR A 302 6.98 -12.98 8.85
N GLY A 303 5.86 -12.30 8.54
CA GLY A 303 5.81 -11.18 7.61
C GLY A 303 6.69 -10.00 8.06
N ASP A 304 6.73 -9.71 9.36
CA ASP A 304 7.61 -8.66 9.91
C ASP A 304 9.09 -9.06 9.82
N VAL A 305 9.44 -10.33 10.04
CA VAL A 305 10.82 -10.81 9.86
C VAL A 305 11.27 -10.60 8.41
N ILE A 306 10.44 -11.02 7.43
CA ILE A 306 10.76 -10.88 6.01
C ILE A 306 10.82 -9.40 5.60
N GLY A 307 9.86 -8.58 6.01
CA GLY A 307 9.77 -7.16 5.69
C GLY A 307 10.78 -6.27 6.43
N THR A 308 11.70 -6.83 7.22
CA THR A 308 12.67 -6.07 8.01
C THR A 308 14.12 -6.37 7.60
N GLY A 309 15.06 -5.61 8.17
CA GLY A 309 16.48 -5.85 7.97
C GLY A 309 16.96 -7.25 8.43
N VAL A 310 16.19 -7.94 9.29
CA VAL A 310 16.50 -9.33 9.70
C VAL A 310 16.32 -10.27 8.50
N GLY A 311 15.20 -10.19 7.79
CA GLY A 311 14.96 -10.98 6.59
C GLY A 311 16.00 -10.70 5.51
N ALA A 312 16.30 -9.41 5.24
CA ALA A 312 17.34 -9.03 4.31
C ALA A 312 18.71 -9.61 4.69
N PHE A 313 19.07 -9.60 5.97
CA PHE A 313 20.32 -10.20 6.44
C PHE A 313 20.36 -11.73 6.23
N ILE A 314 19.27 -12.43 6.54
CA ILE A 314 19.14 -13.87 6.30
C ILE A 314 19.31 -14.17 4.80
N SER A 315 18.65 -13.40 3.93
CA SER A 315 18.76 -13.55 2.47
C SER A 315 20.20 -13.38 1.99
N VAL A 316 20.91 -12.35 2.46
CA VAL A 316 22.31 -12.13 2.12
C VAL A 316 23.18 -13.31 2.59
N CYS A 317 22.96 -13.83 3.80
CA CYS A 317 23.71 -15.01 4.30
C CYS A 317 23.45 -16.24 3.42
N VAL A 318 22.20 -16.49 3.00
CA VAL A 318 21.88 -17.61 2.11
C VAL A 318 22.59 -17.48 0.77
N PHE A 319 22.54 -16.29 0.13
CA PHE A 319 23.22 -16.09 -1.17
C PHE A 319 24.72 -16.18 -1.07
N ILE A 320 25.34 -15.66 -0.01
CA ILE A 320 26.79 -15.80 0.22
C ILE A 320 27.16 -17.28 0.40
N THR A 321 26.36 -18.03 1.18
CA THR A 321 26.59 -19.47 1.38
C THR A 321 26.46 -20.22 0.06
N TRP A 322 25.40 -19.95 -0.72
CA TRP A 322 25.19 -20.57 -2.03
C TRP A 322 26.36 -20.32 -2.99
N ILE A 323 26.82 -19.07 -3.10
CA ILE A 323 27.99 -18.73 -3.92
C ILE A 323 29.25 -19.44 -3.39
N GLY A 324 29.44 -19.49 -2.07
CA GLY A 324 30.59 -20.09 -1.44
C GLY A 324 30.73 -21.60 -1.69
N ILE A 325 29.61 -22.33 -1.77
CA ILE A 325 29.62 -23.76 -2.09
C ILE A 325 29.75 -24.08 -3.58
N GLY A 326 29.60 -23.07 -4.47
CA GLY A 326 29.64 -23.27 -5.92
C GLY A 326 30.92 -23.94 -6.41
N ASN A 327 32.06 -23.55 -5.86
CA ASN A 327 33.33 -24.16 -6.21
C ASN A 327 33.45 -25.63 -5.74
N MET A 328 32.81 -25.98 -4.62
CA MET A 328 32.78 -27.37 -4.11
C MET A 328 31.90 -28.28 -4.97
N MET A 329 30.87 -27.69 -5.61
CA MET A 329 29.93 -28.38 -6.48
C MET A 329 30.26 -28.22 -7.97
N GLU A 330 31.45 -27.74 -8.30
CA GLU A 330 31.95 -27.58 -9.68
C GLU A 330 31.00 -26.75 -10.57
N TRP A 331 30.21 -25.82 -9.97
CA TRP A 331 29.21 -25.01 -10.64
C TRP A 331 28.23 -25.86 -11.51
N SER A 332 27.88 -27.04 -11.02
CA SER A 332 27.01 -28.02 -11.68
C SER A 332 25.57 -27.55 -11.83
N SER A 333 24.76 -28.22 -12.64
CA SER A 333 23.33 -27.98 -12.77
C SER A 333 22.62 -28.15 -11.42
N ASP A 334 23.05 -29.09 -10.58
CA ASP A 334 22.52 -29.29 -9.24
C ASP A 334 22.77 -28.07 -8.33
N TRP A 335 23.94 -27.41 -8.46
CA TRP A 335 24.21 -26.20 -7.70
C TRP A 335 23.26 -25.05 -8.09
N PHE A 336 22.97 -24.87 -9.37
CA PHE A 336 21.97 -23.88 -9.82
C PHE A 336 20.60 -24.21 -9.25
N LEU A 337 20.15 -25.45 -9.36
CA LEU A 337 18.81 -25.85 -8.91
C LEU A 337 18.60 -25.71 -7.39
N ILE A 338 19.65 -25.74 -6.56
CA ILE A 338 19.53 -25.52 -5.10
C ILE A 338 18.93 -24.17 -4.77
N ILE A 339 19.42 -23.08 -5.42
CA ILE A 339 18.91 -21.75 -5.09
C ILE A 339 17.50 -21.55 -5.64
N GLY A 340 17.21 -22.06 -6.83
CA GLY A 340 15.85 -22.04 -7.39
C GLY A 340 14.85 -22.77 -6.50
N THR A 341 15.22 -23.97 -6.02
CA THR A 341 14.37 -24.74 -5.11
C THR A 341 14.17 -24.03 -3.77
N TYR A 342 15.23 -23.48 -3.16
CA TYR A 342 15.13 -22.72 -1.92
C TYR A 342 14.23 -21.51 -2.07
N THR A 343 14.49 -20.66 -3.04
CA THR A 343 13.73 -19.42 -3.27
C THR A 343 12.30 -19.70 -3.69
N GLY A 344 12.05 -20.75 -4.49
CA GLY A 344 10.70 -21.18 -4.88
C GLY A 344 9.88 -21.70 -3.70
N LEU A 345 10.46 -22.53 -2.81
CA LEU A 345 9.75 -23.02 -1.63
C LEU A 345 9.44 -21.92 -0.62
N VAL A 346 10.38 -20.99 -0.39
CA VAL A 346 10.17 -19.85 0.50
C VAL A 346 9.19 -18.86 -0.13
N GLY A 347 9.37 -18.50 -1.40
CA GLY A 347 8.48 -17.60 -2.14
C GLY A 347 7.04 -18.10 -2.19
N PHE A 348 6.83 -19.41 -2.29
CA PHE A 348 5.50 -20.01 -2.18
C PHE A 348 4.79 -19.69 -0.86
N VAL A 349 5.50 -19.78 0.28
CA VAL A 349 4.95 -19.41 1.60
C VAL A 349 4.77 -17.89 1.69
N ASP A 350 5.78 -17.12 1.27
CA ASP A 350 5.78 -15.66 1.28
C ASP A 350 4.60 -15.10 0.49
N GLY A 351 4.29 -15.71 -0.65
CA GLY A 351 3.16 -15.36 -1.47
C GLY A 351 1.82 -15.43 -0.71
N PHE A 352 1.55 -16.46 0.06
CA PHE A 352 0.34 -16.56 0.88
C PHE A 352 0.37 -15.61 2.07
N VAL A 353 1.52 -15.46 2.74
CA VAL A 353 1.69 -14.55 3.87
C VAL A 353 1.48 -13.10 3.43
N LEU A 354 2.09 -12.69 2.31
CA LEU A 354 1.94 -11.33 1.76
C LEU A 354 0.46 -10.99 1.49
N ARG A 355 -0.31 -11.95 0.95
CA ARG A 355 -1.74 -11.74 0.71
C ARG A 355 -2.54 -11.66 1.99
N ASN A 356 -2.28 -12.53 2.95
CA ASN A 356 -2.95 -12.47 4.24
C ASN A 356 -2.73 -11.11 4.92
N VAL A 357 -1.48 -10.63 4.95
CA VAL A 357 -1.14 -9.32 5.54
C VAL A 357 -1.79 -8.19 4.74
N TYR A 358 -1.71 -8.24 3.40
CA TYR A 358 -2.29 -7.23 2.52
C TYR A 358 -3.79 -7.06 2.75
N PHE A 359 -4.57 -8.14 2.65
CA PHE A 359 -6.03 -8.06 2.76
C PHE A 359 -6.49 -7.58 4.15
N ARG A 360 -5.85 -8.03 5.22
CA ARG A 360 -6.18 -7.56 6.58
C ARG A 360 -5.83 -6.08 6.80
N GLN A 361 -4.73 -5.62 6.25
CA GLN A 361 -4.34 -4.21 6.35
C GLN A 361 -5.23 -3.32 5.49
N ASP A 362 -5.64 -3.77 4.32
CA ASP A 362 -6.57 -3.05 3.46
C ASP A 362 -7.96 -2.94 4.09
N GLU A 363 -8.46 -4.01 4.73
CA GLU A 363 -9.71 -4.01 5.50
C GLU A 363 -9.66 -3.02 6.69
N MET A 364 -8.54 -2.98 7.42
CA MET A 364 -8.35 -2.01 8.50
C MET A 364 -8.34 -0.57 7.98
N LEU A 365 -7.71 -0.32 6.83
CA LEU A 365 -7.74 1.00 6.19
C LEU A 365 -9.15 1.37 5.74
N ASP A 366 -9.90 0.44 5.15
CA ASP A 366 -11.29 0.65 4.74
C ASP A 366 -12.17 1.05 5.93
N GLU A 367 -12.04 0.37 7.06
CA GLU A 367 -12.77 0.72 8.27
C GLU A 367 -12.48 2.17 8.70
N GLN A 368 -11.21 2.60 8.67
CA GLN A 368 -10.85 3.95 9.07
C GLN A 368 -11.34 5.02 8.08
N PHE A 369 -11.33 4.73 6.78
CA PHE A 369 -11.93 5.61 5.78
C PHE A 369 -13.45 5.71 5.93
N ASN A 370 -14.14 4.61 6.24
CA ASN A 370 -15.56 4.61 6.47
C ASN A 370 -15.94 5.46 7.70
N ILE A 371 -15.18 5.37 8.80
CA ILE A 371 -15.38 6.23 9.97
C ILE A 371 -15.23 7.73 9.60
N LEU A 372 -14.25 8.06 8.74
CA LEU A 372 -14.07 9.44 8.29
C LEU A 372 -15.27 9.91 7.47
N VAL A 373 -15.75 9.08 6.55
CA VAL A 373 -16.92 9.37 5.71
C VAL A 373 -18.18 9.54 6.57
N GLU A 374 -18.44 8.64 7.54
CA GLU A 374 -19.59 8.74 8.44
C GLU A 374 -19.56 10.02 9.28
N ASN A 375 -18.40 10.44 9.76
CA ASN A 375 -18.26 11.69 10.50
C ASN A 375 -18.60 12.90 9.61
N ASP A 376 -18.13 12.90 8.36
CA ASP A 376 -18.49 13.93 7.39
C ASP A 376 -19.99 13.95 7.13
N GLU A 377 -20.61 12.80 6.90
CA GLU A 377 -22.05 12.71 6.64
C GLU A 377 -22.87 13.25 7.81
N ARG A 378 -22.51 12.92 9.05
CA ARG A 378 -23.17 13.47 10.25
C ARG A 378 -23.04 14.99 10.35
N LEU A 379 -21.87 15.54 9.99
CA LEU A 379 -21.65 16.98 9.98
C LEU A 379 -22.50 17.66 8.91
N TYR A 380 -22.56 17.10 7.71
CA TYR A 380 -23.39 17.63 6.61
C TYR A 380 -24.88 17.59 6.93
N GLN A 381 -25.36 16.51 7.55
CA GLN A 381 -26.73 16.42 8.04
C GLN A 381 -27.04 17.48 9.10
N PHE A 382 -26.13 17.71 10.04
CA PHE A 382 -26.28 18.74 11.06
C PHE A 382 -26.36 20.16 10.45
N LEU A 383 -25.50 20.46 9.47
CA LEU A 383 -25.49 21.75 8.77
C LEU A 383 -26.64 21.89 7.76
N ASN A 384 -27.42 20.85 7.53
CA ASN A 384 -28.47 20.78 6.51
C ASN A 384 -27.96 21.12 5.09
N ILE A 385 -26.72 20.68 4.77
CA ILE A 385 -26.08 20.84 3.47
C ILE A 385 -26.18 19.49 2.72
N PRO A 386 -26.61 19.49 1.44
CA PRO A 386 -26.62 18.25 0.67
C PRO A 386 -25.21 17.74 0.41
N LEU A 387 -25.02 16.41 0.53
CA LEU A 387 -23.75 15.77 0.23
C LEU A 387 -23.39 15.97 -1.25
N PRO A 388 -22.18 16.44 -1.58
CA PRO A 388 -21.77 16.72 -2.95
C PRO A 388 -21.50 15.47 -3.80
N THR A 389 -21.33 14.34 -3.14
CA THR A 389 -20.96 13.07 -3.77
C THR A 389 -22.00 12.00 -3.53
N LYS A 390 -22.23 11.17 -4.54
CA LYS A 390 -23.05 9.98 -4.40
C LYS A 390 -22.25 8.87 -3.69
N PRO A 391 -22.90 7.99 -2.93
CA PRO A 391 -22.25 6.80 -2.38
C PRO A 391 -21.59 6.01 -3.53
N LEU A 392 -20.41 5.45 -3.26
CA LEU A 392 -19.71 4.60 -4.20
C LEU A 392 -20.60 3.38 -4.49
N GLU A 393 -21.07 3.26 -5.72
CA GLU A 393 -21.78 2.04 -6.14
C GLU A 393 -20.76 0.89 -6.23
N GLU A 394 -20.98 -0.15 -5.43
CA GLU A 394 -20.17 -1.37 -5.53
C GLU A 394 -20.44 -2.06 -6.88
N ASP A 395 -19.38 -2.35 -7.62
CA ASP A 395 -19.50 -3.14 -8.82
C ASP A 395 -19.89 -4.58 -8.46
N HIS A 396 -21.17 -4.91 -8.67
CA HIS A 396 -21.75 -6.22 -8.39
C HIS A 396 -21.54 -7.23 -9.53
N SER A 397 -20.64 -6.95 -10.48
CA SER A 397 -20.28 -7.88 -11.54
C SER A 397 -19.89 -9.26 -10.98
N ILE A 398 -20.33 -10.33 -11.65
CA ILE A 398 -19.97 -11.70 -11.28
C ILE A 398 -18.44 -11.87 -11.28
N ILE A 399 -17.77 -11.23 -12.23
CA ILE A 399 -16.30 -11.24 -12.36
C ILE A 399 -15.65 -10.64 -11.11
N THR A 400 -16.12 -9.49 -10.66
CA THR A 400 -15.63 -8.82 -9.45
C THR A 400 -15.86 -9.67 -8.21
N ARG A 401 -17.01 -10.34 -8.11
CA ARG A 401 -17.33 -11.24 -6.98
C ARG A 401 -16.41 -12.46 -6.94
N ILE A 402 -16.14 -13.09 -8.09
CA ILE A 402 -15.22 -14.23 -8.20
C ILE A 402 -13.79 -13.80 -7.82
N SER A 403 -13.33 -12.67 -8.34
CA SER A 403 -12.03 -12.12 -8.03
C SER A 403 -11.85 -11.85 -6.54
N ASN A 404 -12.81 -11.17 -5.92
CA ASN A 404 -12.80 -10.89 -4.49
C ASN A 404 -12.86 -12.16 -3.64
N TRP A 405 -13.60 -13.17 -4.09
CA TRP A 405 -13.66 -14.46 -3.43
C TRP A 405 -12.30 -15.17 -3.49
N MET A 406 -11.68 -15.25 -4.68
CA MET A 406 -10.34 -15.85 -4.84
C MET A 406 -9.30 -15.14 -3.98
N GLY A 407 -9.25 -13.82 -4.02
CA GLY A 407 -8.34 -13.02 -3.21
C GLY A 407 -8.50 -13.32 -1.71
N ARG A 408 -9.75 -13.36 -1.22
CA ARG A 408 -10.04 -13.68 0.18
C ARG A 408 -9.67 -15.10 0.56
N VAL A 409 -9.93 -16.09 -0.29
CA VAL A 409 -9.56 -17.50 -0.02
C VAL A 409 -8.04 -17.65 0.09
N CYS A 410 -7.27 -17.05 -0.84
CA CYS A 410 -5.81 -17.07 -0.78
C CYS A 410 -5.23 -16.31 0.44
N ALA A 411 -5.99 -15.36 0.97
CA ALA A 411 -5.60 -14.58 2.15
C ALA A 411 -5.98 -15.24 3.50
N LEU A 412 -6.68 -16.37 3.50
CA LEU A 412 -7.05 -17.05 4.75
C LEU A 412 -5.81 -17.55 5.51
N PRO A 413 -5.79 -17.47 6.85
CA PRO A 413 -4.74 -18.10 7.65
C PRO A 413 -4.61 -19.61 7.40
N ALA A 414 -5.71 -20.26 7.04
CA ALA A 414 -5.72 -21.67 6.65
C ALA A 414 -4.95 -21.91 5.34
N ALA A 415 -4.99 -20.97 4.38
CA ALA A 415 -4.22 -21.07 3.15
C ALA A 415 -2.70 -20.96 3.42
N VAL A 416 -2.29 -20.09 4.35
CA VAL A 416 -0.90 -20.01 4.80
C VAL A 416 -0.46 -21.32 5.48
N LEU A 417 -1.27 -21.88 6.36
CA LEU A 417 -0.96 -23.18 6.97
C LEU A 417 -0.86 -24.29 5.91
N PHE A 418 -1.78 -24.29 4.94
CA PHE A 418 -1.76 -25.24 3.84
C PHE A 418 -0.47 -25.11 3.02
N SER A 419 -0.01 -23.89 2.72
CA SER A 419 1.24 -23.68 1.98
C SER A 419 2.45 -24.28 2.73
N VAL A 420 2.51 -24.12 4.04
CA VAL A 420 3.58 -24.72 4.85
C VAL A 420 3.53 -26.25 4.80
N ILE A 421 2.34 -26.86 4.90
CA ILE A 421 2.16 -28.31 4.79
C ILE A 421 2.61 -28.82 3.42
N VAL A 422 2.25 -28.11 2.34
CA VAL A 422 2.67 -28.46 0.97
C VAL A 422 4.18 -28.40 0.84
N VAL A 423 4.82 -27.34 1.34
CA VAL A 423 6.29 -27.22 1.33
C VAL A 423 6.95 -28.38 2.06
N LEU A 424 6.47 -28.72 3.25
CA LEU A 424 7.01 -29.87 4.00
C LEU A 424 6.84 -31.21 3.24
N ALA A 425 5.71 -31.40 2.57
CA ALA A 425 5.48 -32.58 1.74
C ALA A 425 6.43 -32.61 0.53
N LEU A 426 6.64 -31.49 -0.16
CA LEU A 426 7.57 -31.40 -1.28
C LEU A 426 9.01 -31.68 -0.84
N ILE A 427 9.45 -31.12 0.29
CA ILE A 427 10.77 -31.42 0.88
C ILE A 427 10.91 -32.91 1.20
N ALA A 428 9.88 -33.54 1.76
CA ALA A 428 9.90 -34.98 2.05
C ALA A 428 10.04 -35.81 0.77
N VAL A 429 9.31 -35.46 -0.30
CA VAL A 429 9.40 -36.12 -1.61
C VAL A 429 10.79 -35.95 -2.22
N ALA A 430 11.32 -34.73 -2.28
CA ALA A 430 12.64 -34.45 -2.81
C ALA A 430 13.74 -35.18 -2.00
N SER A 431 13.60 -35.26 -0.67
CA SER A 431 14.52 -35.98 0.19
C SER A 431 14.48 -37.50 -0.07
N ALA A 432 13.31 -38.09 -0.31
CA ALA A 432 13.16 -39.47 -0.73
C ALA A 432 13.81 -39.73 -2.09
N MET A 433 13.78 -38.78 -2.99
CA MET A 433 14.47 -38.80 -4.30
C MET A 433 15.95 -38.42 -4.21
N LYS A 434 16.50 -38.23 -3.01
CA LYS A 434 17.91 -37.83 -2.75
C LYS A 434 18.32 -36.53 -3.44
N TRP A 435 17.37 -35.61 -3.62
CA TRP A 435 17.57 -34.30 -4.21
C TRP A 435 18.18 -34.34 -5.63
N ASN A 436 17.88 -35.40 -6.39
CA ASN A 436 18.26 -35.44 -7.80
C ASN A 436 17.53 -34.35 -8.61
N GLN A 437 17.93 -34.14 -9.87
CA GLN A 437 17.36 -33.10 -10.74
C GLN A 437 15.83 -33.17 -10.81
N THR A 438 15.27 -34.34 -11.05
CA THR A 438 13.81 -34.56 -11.08
C THR A 438 13.14 -34.19 -9.76
N GLY A 439 13.74 -34.54 -8.61
CA GLY A 439 13.23 -34.21 -7.28
C GLY A 439 13.22 -32.70 -7.00
N GLN A 440 14.25 -32.00 -7.44
CA GLN A 440 14.32 -30.54 -7.32
C GLN A 440 13.30 -29.84 -8.25
N LEU A 441 13.17 -30.29 -9.50
CA LEU A 441 12.18 -29.79 -10.43
C LEU A 441 10.74 -30.04 -9.93
N LEU A 442 10.50 -31.21 -9.32
CA LEU A 442 9.18 -31.53 -8.72
C LEU A 442 8.83 -30.61 -7.55
N CYS A 443 9.81 -30.12 -6.81
CA CYS A 443 9.59 -29.05 -5.82
C CYS A 443 9.30 -27.71 -6.48
N ASN A 444 10.08 -27.35 -7.50
CA ASN A 444 10.08 -26.01 -8.08
C ASN A 444 8.85 -25.77 -8.98
N THR A 445 8.45 -26.74 -9.80
CA THR A 445 7.36 -26.57 -10.78
C THR A 445 6.02 -26.17 -10.14
N PRO A 446 5.46 -26.90 -9.15
CA PRO A 446 4.18 -26.53 -8.57
C PRO A 446 4.25 -25.23 -7.76
N THR A 447 5.39 -24.95 -7.10
CA THR A 447 5.54 -23.73 -6.32
C THR A 447 5.59 -22.51 -7.22
N MET A 448 6.35 -22.52 -8.32
CA MET A 448 6.38 -21.44 -9.30
C MET A 448 5.02 -21.19 -9.95
N ILE A 449 4.31 -22.25 -10.36
CA ILE A 449 2.97 -22.13 -10.96
C ILE A 449 2.00 -21.43 -9.99
N ILE A 450 1.97 -21.85 -8.74
CA ILE A 450 1.06 -21.23 -7.76
C ILE A 450 1.52 -19.81 -7.42
N GLU A 451 2.82 -19.54 -7.36
CA GLU A 451 3.36 -18.20 -7.12
C GLU A 451 2.95 -17.22 -8.24
N GLY A 452 3.05 -17.62 -9.52
CA GLY A 452 2.58 -16.82 -10.66
C GLY A 452 1.08 -16.51 -10.56
N PHE A 453 0.25 -17.55 -10.33
CA PHE A 453 -1.17 -17.34 -10.04
C PHE A 453 -1.40 -16.34 -8.90
N LEU A 454 -0.69 -16.51 -7.81
CA LEU A 454 -0.80 -15.64 -6.65
C LEU A 454 -0.38 -14.20 -6.98
N LEU A 455 0.62 -13.94 -7.80
CA LEU A 455 1.01 -12.59 -8.20
C LEU A 455 -0.06 -11.90 -9.06
N ILE A 456 -0.66 -12.62 -10.02
CA ILE A 456 -1.78 -12.09 -10.83
C ILE A 456 -2.95 -11.68 -9.94
N VAL A 457 -3.34 -12.52 -8.97
CA VAL A 457 -4.40 -12.21 -8.00
C VAL A 457 -4.04 -10.99 -7.15
N LEU A 458 -2.78 -10.83 -6.76
CA LEU A 458 -2.34 -9.69 -5.96
C LEU A 458 -2.36 -8.38 -6.76
N ILE A 459 -1.92 -8.39 -8.03
CA ILE A 459 -2.03 -7.22 -8.91
C ILE A 459 -3.48 -6.79 -9.07
N GLN A 460 -4.38 -7.76 -9.29
CA GLN A 460 -5.80 -7.47 -9.42
C GLN A 460 -6.36 -6.81 -8.15
N ALA A 461 -6.06 -7.37 -6.98
CA ALA A 461 -6.49 -6.81 -5.70
C ALA A 461 -5.96 -5.37 -5.51
N HIS A 462 -4.70 -5.12 -5.86
CA HIS A 462 -4.11 -3.78 -5.80
C HIS A 462 -4.78 -2.79 -6.75
N ASN A 463 -5.07 -3.19 -7.98
CA ASN A 463 -5.74 -2.33 -8.94
C ASN A 463 -7.15 -1.93 -8.46
N MET A 464 -7.91 -2.89 -7.92
CA MET A 464 -9.25 -2.63 -7.38
C MET A 464 -9.21 -1.72 -6.14
N SER A 465 -8.33 -2.01 -5.18
CA SER A 465 -8.15 -1.17 -3.99
C SER A 465 -7.74 0.25 -4.39
N ASN A 466 -6.83 0.40 -5.36
CA ASN A 466 -6.40 1.72 -5.82
C ASN A 466 -7.54 2.53 -6.46
N ILE A 467 -8.38 1.93 -7.29
CA ILE A 467 -9.54 2.61 -7.87
C ILE A 467 -10.47 3.09 -6.76
N LYS A 468 -10.79 2.22 -5.80
CA LYS A 468 -11.62 2.56 -4.64
C LYS A 468 -11.04 3.73 -3.84
N ARG A 469 -9.73 3.69 -3.53
CA ARG A 469 -9.05 4.77 -2.79
C ARG A 469 -9.06 6.10 -3.53
N ARG A 470 -8.86 6.09 -4.84
CA ARG A 470 -8.91 7.31 -5.66
C ARG A 470 -10.27 7.99 -5.58
N VAL A 471 -11.35 7.23 -5.66
CA VAL A 471 -12.72 7.77 -5.52
C VAL A 471 -12.95 8.30 -4.10
N GLN A 472 -12.61 7.54 -3.06
CA GLN A 472 -12.74 7.97 -1.67
C GLN A 472 -12.00 9.29 -1.38
N LEU A 473 -10.75 9.42 -1.85
CA LEU A 473 -9.97 10.64 -1.64
C LEU A 473 -10.52 11.82 -2.42
N HIS A 474 -11.01 11.60 -3.63
CA HIS A 474 -11.68 12.63 -4.41
C HIS A 474 -12.94 13.15 -3.69
N ASP A 475 -13.77 12.26 -3.18
CA ASP A 475 -14.99 12.61 -2.45
C ASP A 475 -14.67 13.38 -1.17
N ILE A 476 -13.65 12.95 -0.42
CA ILE A 476 -13.20 13.67 0.77
C ILE A 476 -12.73 15.08 0.40
N LEU A 477 -11.94 15.23 -0.67
CA LEU A 477 -11.47 16.55 -1.10
C LEU A 477 -12.62 17.49 -1.47
N ILE A 478 -13.60 17.00 -2.23
CA ILE A 478 -14.79 17.81 -2.59
C ILE A 478 -15.53 18.27 -1.34
N ARG A 479 -15.77 17.37 -0.39
CA ARG A 479 -16.44 17.71 0.88
C ARG A 479 -15.67 18.77 1.65
N ARG A 480 -14.34 18.68 1.73
CA ARG A 480 -13.50 19.69 2.40
C ARG A 480 -13.54 21.05 1.72
N LEU A 481 -13.47 21.07 0.41
CA LEU A 481 -13.58 22.33 -0.37
C LEU A 481 -14.94 22.97 -0.18
N GLN A 482 -16.02 22.21 -0.14
CA GLN A 482 -17.37 22.72 0.13
C GLN A 482 -17.48 23.31 1.54
N LEU A 483 -16.97 22.63 2.56
CA LEU A 483 -16.94 23.17 3.92
C LEU A 483 -16.08 24.43 4.04
N LEU A 484 -14.97 24.49 3.33
CA LEU A 484 -14.13 25.67 3.30
C LEU A 484 -14.85 26.87 2.67
N GLN A 485 -15.58 26.66 1.59
CA GLN A 485 -16.40 27.72 0.97
C GLN A 485 -17.53 28.15 1.91
N PHE A 486 -18.21 27.22 2.58
CA PHE A 486 -19.19 27.52 3.61
C PHE A 486 -18.61 28.43 4.71
N ALA A 487 -17.44 28.10 5.23
CA ALA A 487 -16.75 28.88 6.24
C ALA A 487 -16.35 30.28 5.73
N LYS A 488 -15.85 30.41 4.48
CA LYS A 488 -15.52 31.69 3.85
C LYS A 488 -16.74 32.60 3.66
N MET A 489 -17.89 32.04 3.29
CA MET A 489 -19.14 32.79 3.16
C MET A 489 -19.62 33.30 4.52
N ASN A 490 -19.50 32.49 5.55
CA ASN A 490 -19.84 32.86 6.91
C ASN A 490 -19.02 34.07 7.41
N LYS A 491 -17.71 34.08 7.15
CA LYS A 491 -16.83 35.22 7.47
C LYS A 491 -17.29 36.52 6.82
N ASN A 492 -17.71 36.48 5.56
CA ASN A 492 -18.17 37.66 4.84
C ASN A 492 -19.47 38.23 5.42
N VAL A 493 -20.37 37.38 5.90
CA VAL A 493 -21.62 37.82 6.55
C VAL A 493 -21.34 38.52 7.89
N TYR A 494 -20.39 38.02 8.67
CA TYR A 494 -19.96 38.67 9.93
C TYR A 494 -19.41 40.07 9.70
N HIS A 495 -18.50 40.24 8.75
CA HIS A 495 -17.92 41.55 8.47
C HIS A 495 -18.91 42.59 7.91
N VAL A 496 -19.94 42.14 7.20
CA VAL A 496 -21.03 43.05 6.74
C VAL A 496 -21.91 43.45 7.91
N ASN A 497 -22.24 42.55 8.81
CA ASN A 497 -23.04 42.84 9.98
C ASN A 497 -22.33 43.76 10.99
N GLU A 498 -21.02 43.57 11.24
CA GLU A 498 -20.24 44.50 12.06
C GLU A 498 -20.18 45.90 11.51
N LYS A 499 -20.00 46.06 10.19
CA LYS A 499 -20.03 47.39 9.55
C LYS A 499 -21.41 48.07 9.72
N HIS A 500 -22.48 47.34 9.52
CA HIS A 500 -23.84 47.90 9.71
C HIS A 500 -24.13 48.25 11.16
N VAL A 501 -23.65 47.49 12.14
CA VAL A 501 -23.81 47.81 13.58
C VAL A 501 -22.98 49.08 13.91
N HIS A 502 -21.75 49.20 13.41
CA HIS A 502 -20.95 50.41 13.62
C HIS A 502 -21.54 51.66 12.95
N GLU A 503 -22.12 51.53 11.74
CA GLU A 503 -22.77 52.63 11.07
C GLU A 503 -24.05 53.09 11.81
N THR A 504 -24.87 52.15 12.31
CA THR A 504 -26.09 52.45 13.09
C THR A 504 -25.79 53.00 14.49
N ASP A 505 -24.65 52.68 15.09
CA ASP A 505 -24.24 53.29 16.37
C ASP A 505 -23.57 54.66 16.20
N GLN A 506 -23.02 54.99 15.05
CA GLN A 506 -22.59 56.37 14.69
C GLN A 506 -23.77 57.28 14.38
N GLU A 507 -24.76 56.79 13.62
CA GLU A 507 -25.96 57.58 13.33
C GLU A 507 -26.87 57.88 14.59
N LYS A 508 -26.68 57.13 15.68
CA LYS A 508 -27.37 57.40 16.94
C LYS A 508 -26.62 58.34 17.88
N LYS A 509 -25.39 58.75 17.54
CA LYS A 509 -24.54 59.65 18.33
C LYS A 509 -24.44 61.05 17.77
N ASP A 510 -24.87 61.27 16.53
CA ASP A 510 -25.12 62.55 15.90
C ASP A 510 -26.62 62.92 16.00
#